data_5d8afa8a1ee8f41c73f1ca3f563ea18e
#
_entry.id   5d8afa8a1ee8f41c73f1ca3f563ea18e
#
_cell.length_a   1.000
_cell.length_b   1.000
_cell.length_c   1.000
_cell.angle_alpha   90.00
_cell.angle_beta   90.00
_cell.angle_gamma   90.00
#
_symmetry.space_group_name_H-M   'P 1'
#
loop_
_entity.id
_entity.type
_entity.pdbx_description
1 polymer ?
#
loop_
_entity_poly.entity_id
_entity_poly.type
_entity_poly.pdbx_seq_one_letter_code
_entity_poly.pdbx_strand_id
1 'polypeptide(L)'
;SHYGRMCPIETPEGPNIGLISYLATYARINEYGFIEAPFRAVDHATGHVSDEVTYMTADVEDQFIVGQAAEPVDENGCLVNPRITCRHRDEIVEVDRDRVDYIDISPRMMVSIATAMIPFLPNDDANRALMGANMQRQAVPLLRPEAPIVGTGMEHKICMDSEVAVLAEGDGIVTKMDARAITVAYDNGETKEYKLTKFLRSNHGTCINQHPIVDVGERVHGKYVNENGETVDPTVLADGPATDQGELALGRNILVGFMTWEGYNYEDAVLLNERLVREDLYTSIHLEEYELDSRDTKLGPEEITREMVRI
;
A
#
# COMPACT_ATOMS: atom_id res chain seq x y z
N SER A 1 -7.12 9.76 -20.96
CA SER A 1 -8.02 9.85 -19.79
C SER A 1 -7.55 9.01 -18.59
N HIS A 2 -6.81 7.90 -18.82
CA HIS A 2 -6.31 7.01 -17.76
C HIS A 2 -5.02 7.52 -17.12
N TYR A 3 -4.20 8.28 -17.82
CA TYR A 3 -2.90 8.73 -17.37
C TYR A 3 -2.98 9.52 -16.05
N GLY A 4 -2.25 9.06 -15.03
CA GLY A 4 -2.27 9.64 -13.70
C GLY A 4 -3.57 9.45 -12.89
N ARG A 5 -4.57 8.77 -13.46
CA ARG A 5 -5.90 8.52 -12.84
C ARG A 5 -6.15 7.05 -12.53
N MET A 6 -5.94 6.19 -13.51
CA MET A 6 -6.12 4.74 -13.36
C MET A 6 -4.83 4.01 -13.71
N CYS A 7 -4.45 3.03 -12.90
CA CYS A 7 -3.25 2.24 -13.13
C CYS A 7 -3.37 1.43 -14.44
N PRO A 8 -2.39 1.50 -15.33
CA PRO A 8 -2.40 0.74 -16.59
C PRO A 8 -2.00 -0.73 -16.40
N ILE A 9 -1.47 -1.10 -15.25
CA ILE A 9 -0.91 -2.43 -14.95
C ILE A 9 -1.88 -3.24 -14.08
N GLU A 10 -2.35 -2.67 -12.97
CA GLU A 10 -3.18 -3.39 -12.01
C GLU A 10 -4.62 -3.53 -12.54
N THR A 11 -4.97 -4.75 -12.95
CA THR A 11 -6.31 -5.15 -13.36
C THR A 11 -6.48 -6.65 -13.07
N PRO A 12 -7.68 -7.16 -12.82
CA PRO A 12 -7.89 -8.60 -12.67
C PRO A 12 -7.48 -9.38 -13.92
N GLU A 13 -7.06 -10.62 -13.73
CA GLU A 13 -6.89 -11.59 -14.81
C GLU A 13 -8.23 -12.27 -15.13
N GLY A 14 -8.43 -12.65 -16.39
CA GLY A 14 -9.65 -13.36 -16.85
C GLY A 14 -10.72 -12.46 -17.44
N PRO A 15 -12.02 -12.79 -17.31
CA PRO A 15 -13.11 -12.12 -18.02
C PRO A 15 -13.25 -10.63 -17.71
N ASN A 16 -12.81 -10.21 -16.53
CA ASN A 16 -12.92 -8.83 -16.05
C ASN A 16 -11.68 -7.97 -16.36
N ILE A 17 -10.74 -8.47 -17.17
CA ILE A 17 -9.53 -7.72 -17.53
C ILE A 17 -9.89 -6.40 -18.22
N GLY A 18 -9.31 -5.30 -17.72
CA GLY A 18 -9.57 -3.96 -18.24
C GLY A 18 -10.91 -3.36 -17.86
N LEU A 19 -11.87 -4.14 -17.37
CA LEU A 19 -13.18 -3.65 -16.92
C LEU A 19 -13.15 -3.16 -15.47
N ILE A 20 -12.31 -3.78 -14.64
CA ILE A 20 -12.06 -3.36 -13.27
C ILE A 20 -10.67 -2.76 -13.22
N SER A 21 -10.57 -1.52 -12.75
CA SER A 21 -9.33 -0.76 -12.68
C SER A 21 -9.12 -0.22 -11.27
N TYR A 22 -7.90 0.19 -10.98
CA TYR A 22 -7.50 0.71 -9.67
C TYR A 22 -7.00 2.14 -9.80
N LEU A 23 -7.32 2.96 -8.80
CA LEU A 23 -6.92 4.35 -8.74
C LEU A 23 -5.38 4.47 -8.69
N ALA A 24 -4.83 5.42 -9.45
CA ALA A 24 -3.41 5.74 -9.37
C ALA A 24 -3.07 6.43 -8.04
N THR A 25 -1.80 6.35 -7.62
CA THR A 25 -1.33 6.75 -6.28
C THR A 25 -1.63 8.20 -5.90
N TYR A 26 -1.58 9.12 -6.86
CA TYR A 26 -1.80 10.56 -6.63
C TYR A 26 -3.20 11.03 -7.08
N ALA A 27 -3.99 10.16 -7.68
CA ALA A 27 -5.33 10.49 -8.14
C ALA A 27 -6.29 10.65 -6.97
N ARG A 28 -7.27 11.51 -7.14
CA ARG A 28 -8.38 11.69 -6.21
C ARG A 28 -9.71 11.74 -6.95
N ILE A 29 -10.80 11.55 -6.21
CA ILE A 29 -12.16 11.68 -6.73
C ILE A 29 -12.70 13.03 -6.24
N ASN A 30 -13.22 13.85 -7.16
CA ASN A 30 -13.82 15.14 -6.82
C ASN A 30 -15.25 14.96 -6.28
N GLU A 31 -15.88 16.08 -5.87
CA GLU A 31 -17.26 16.12 -5.34
C GLU A 31 -18.32 15.63 -6.32
N TYR A 32 -18.04 15.65 -7.63
CA TYR A 32 -18.92 15.18 -8.69
C TYR A 32 -18.71 13.71 -9.08
N GLY A 33 -17.71 13.03 -8.48
CA GLY A 33 -17.37 11.65 -8.76
C GLY A 33 -16.40 11.44 -9.92
N PHE A 34 -15.79 12.49 -10.46
CA PHE A 34 -14.76 12.38 -11.49
C PHE A 34 -13.36 12.20 -10.88
N ILE A 35 -12.51 11.43 -11.57
CA ILE A 35 -11.14 11.22 -11.17
C ILE A 35 -10.27 12.37 -11.67
N GLU A 36 -9.51 12.98 -10.77
CA GLU A 36 -8.57 14.06 -11.03
C GLU A 36 -7.14 13.59 -10.80
N ALA A 37 -6.23 14.11 -11.65
CA ALA A 37 -4.79 13.93 -11.49
C ALA A 37 -4.13 15.27 -11.13
N PRO A 38 -3.01 15.27 -10.39
CA PRO A 38 -2.31 16.48 -9.99
C PRO A 38 -1.23 16.87 -10.99
N PHE A 39 -1.11 18.18 -11.20
CA PHE A 39 -0.12 18.81 -12.08
C PHE A 39 0.43 20.09 -11.45
N ARG A 40 1.60 20.54 -11.90
CA ARG A 40 2.18 21.82 -11.54
C ARG A 40 2.19 22.74 -12.76
N ALA A 41 1.74 23.99 -12.59
CA ALA A 41 1.72 24.97 -13.65
C ALA A 41 3.14 25.44 -14.03
N VAL A 42 3.34 25.74 -15.30
CA VAL A 42 4.60 26.31 -15.84
C VAL A 42 4.34 27.74 -16.31
N ASP A 43 5.17 28.66 -15.87
CA ASP A 43 5.13 30.04 -16.36
C ASP A 43 5.76 30.13 -17.75
N HIS A 44 4.99 30.52 -18.76
CA HIS A 44 5.43 30.65 -20.16
C HIS A 44 6.57 31.66 -20.37
N ALA A 45 6.66 32.70 -19.52
CA ALA A 45 7.66 33.74 -19.69
C ALA A 45 9.04 33.32 -19.19
N THR A 46 9.08 32.58 -18.08
CA THR A 46 10.32 32.19 -17.39
C THR A 46 10.65 30.70 -17.53
N GLY A 47 9.67 29.88 -17.84
CA GLY A 47 9.77 28.41 -17.77
C GLY A 47 9.81 27.87 -16.34
N HIS A 48 9.42 28.69 -15.34
CA HIS A 48 9.42 28.33 -13.95
C HIS A 48 8.25 27.38 -13.63
N VAL A 49 8.54 26.27 -12.95
CA VAL A 49 7.54 25.30 -12.49
C VAL A 49 7.04 25.70 -11.11
N SER A 50 5.75 25.93 -11.00
CA SER A 50 5.10 26.30 -9.72
C SER A 50 5.19 25.16 -8.70
N ASP A 51 5.31 25.50 -7.42
CA ASP A 51 5.18 24.53 -6.33
C ASP A 51 3.71 24.22 -5.99
N GLU A 52 2.78 25.03 -6.49
CA GLU A 52 1.35 24.82 -6.31
C GLU A 52 0.84 23.69 -7.19
N VAL A 53 0.11 22.75 -6.55
CA VAL A 53 -0.46 21.58 -7.21
C VAL A 53 -1.90 21.85 -7.61
N THR A 54 -2.17 21.74 -8.91
CA THR A 54 -3.51 21.86 -9.48
C THR A 54 -4.04 20.49 -9.86
N TYR A 55 -5.23 20.14 -9.38
CA TYR A 55 -5.92 18.91 -9.77
C TYR A 55 -6.85 19.16 -10.94
N MET A 56 -6.77 18.29 -11.96
CA MET A 56 -7.56 18.42 -13.18
C MET A 56 -8.20 17.10 -13.58
N THR A 57 -9.45 17.19 -14.05
CA THR A 57 -10.12 16.09 -14.75
C THR A 57 -9.56 15.93 -16.16
N ALA A 58 -9.85 14.82 -16.84
CA ALA A 58 -9.28 14.54 -18.16
C ALA A 58 -9.72 15.54 -19.25
N ASP A 59 -10.97 15.99 -19.20
CA ASP A 59 -11.54 16.98 -20.14
C ASP A 59 -10.88 18.36 -20.01
N VAL A 60 -10.46 18.74 -18.79
CA VAL A 60 -9.71 19.97 -18.54
C VAL A 60 -8.27 19.82 -19.00
N GLU A 61 -7.61 18.69 -18.66
CA GLU A 61 -6.23 18.39 -19.09
C GLU A 61 -6.07 18.40 -20.61
N ASP A 62 -7.06 17.91 -21.36
CA ASP A 62 -7.03 17.85 -22.83
C ASP A 62 -6.89 19.23 -23.50
N GLN A 63 -7.12 20.31 -22.77
CA GLN A 63 -6.99 21.68 -23.26
C GLN A 63 -5.56 22.21 -23.18
N PHE A 64 -4.69 21.52 -22.41
CA PHE A 64 -3.34 21.97 -22.08
C PHE A 64 -2.26 21.05 -22.66
N ILE A 65 -1.05 21.60 -22.75
CA ILE A 65 0.17 20.89 -23.12
C ILE A 65 0.90 20.53 -21.84
N VAL A 66 1.03 19.23 -21.57
CA VAL A 66 1.57 18.72 -20.30
C VAL A 66 2.91 18.03 -20.53
N GLY A 67 3.96 18.53 -19.88
CA GLY A 67 5.30 17.97 -19.88
C GLY A 67 5.43 16.79 -18.90
N GLN A 68 6.46 15.96 -19.11
CA GLN A 68 6.77 14.84 -18.23
C GLN A 68 7.49 15.30 -16.96
N ALA A 69 7.26 14.63 -15.83
CA ALA A 69 7.92 14.94 -14.56
C ALA A 69 9.44 14.69 -14.55
N ALA A 70 9.96 13.93 -15.51
CA ALA A 70 11.39 13.62 -15.63
C ALA A 70 12.20 14.75 -16.32
N GLU A 71 11.55 15.80 -16.80
CA GLU A 71 12.26 16.93 -17.41
C GLU A 71 13.15 17.63 -16.38
N PRO A 72 14.42 17.92 -16.73
CA PRO A 72 15.34 18.54 -15.82
C PRO A 72 14.94 19.99 -15.51
N VAL A 73 14.99 20.33 -14.23
CA VAL A 73 14.76 21.69 -13.69
C VAL A 73 16.05 22.21 -13.11
N ASP A 74 16.33 23.50 -13.27
CA ASP A 74 17.50 24.15 -12.68
C ASP A 74 17.29 24.47 -11.18
N GLU A 75 18.31 25.06 -10.54
CA GLU A 75 18.26 25.46 -9.12
C GLU A 75 17.19 26.52 -8.82
N ASN A 76 16.72 27.22 -9.83
CA ASN A 76 15.65 28.23 -9.73
C ASN A 76 14.27 27.65 -10.03
N GLY A 77 14.14 26.36 -10.29
CA GLY A 77 12.87 25.71 -10.63
C GLY A 77 12.44 25.90 -12.08
N CYS A 78 13.34 26.32 -12.97
CA CYS A 78 13.01 26.53 -14.39
C CYS A 78 13.41 25.33 -15.24
N LEU A 79 12.61 25.02 -16.26
CA LEU A 79 12.89 23.98 -17.24
C LEU A 79 14.17 24.30 -18.02
N VAL A 80 15.10 23.32 -18.08
CA VAL A 80 16.43 23.52 -18.70
C VAL A 80 16.38 23.32 -20.21
N ASN A 81 15.66 22.29 -20.67
CA ASN A 81 15.62 21.93 -22.07
C ASN A 81 14.84 22.96 -22.90
N PRO A 82 15.35 23.40 -24.06
CA PRO A 82 14.64 24.35 -24.94
C PRO A 82 13.43 23.71 -25.64
N ARG A 83 13.47 22.36 -25.86
CA ARG A 83 12.38 21.60 -26.43
C ARG A 83 12.06 20.42 -25.49
N ILE A 84 10.78 20.19 -25.28
CA ILE A 84 10.25 19.28 -24.29
C ILE A 84 9.24 18.35 -24.93
N THR A 85 9.34 17.07 -24.59
CA THR A 85 8.35 16.07 -24.99
C THR A 85 7.13 16.16 -24.08
N CYS A 86 5.99 16.51 -24.66
CA CYS A 86 4.74 16.74 -23.95
C CYS A 86 3.63 15.83 -24.46
N ARG A 87 2.59 15.69 -23.64
CA ARG A 87 1.29 15.14 -24.04
C ARG A 87 0.35 16.29 -24.38
N HIS A 88 -0.38 16.15 -25.47
CA HIS A 88 -1.51 16.99 -25.79
C HIS A 88 -2.62 16.10 -26.35
N ARG A 89 -3.71 15.95 -25.60
CA ARG A 89 -4.75 14.95 -25.87
C ARG A 89 -4.17 13.55 -25.99
N ASP A 90 -4.37 12.85 -27.13
CA ASP A 90 -3.89 11.50 -27.38
C ASP A 90 -2.51 11.46 -28.10
N GLU A 91 -1.89 12.59 -28.33
CA GLU A 91 -0.63 12.70 -29.07
C GLU A 91 0.55 13.07 -28.15
N ILE A 92 1.70 12.50 -28.48
CA ILE A 92 2.98 12.92 -27.92
C ILE A 92 3.58 13.94 -28.89
N VAL A 93 3.78 15.15 -28.40
CA VAL A 93 4.28 16.29 -29.21
C VAL A 93 5.56 16.84 -28.61
N GLU A 94 6.47 17.28 -29.45
CA GLU A 94 7.67 17.99 -29.01
C GLU A 94 7.44 19.48 -29.23
N VAL A 95 7.45 20.26 -28.16
CA VAL A 95 7.16 21.69 -28.17
C VAL A 95 8.31 22.50 -27.58
N ASP A 96 8.36 23.79 -27.90
CA ASP A 96 9.27 24.71 -27.24
C ASP A 96 8.84 24.96 -25.80
N ARG A 97 9.80 25.16 -24.90
CA ARG A 97 9.60 25.36 -23.46
C ARG A 97 8.49 26.38 -23.14
N ASP A 98 8.42 27.43 -23.87
CA ASP A 98 7.50 28.56 -23.67
C ASP A 98 6.02 28.20 -23.96
N ARG A 99 5.76 27.00 -24.48
CA ARG A 99 4.42 26.50 -24.81
C ARG A 99 3.91 25.44 -23.86
N VAL A 100 4.71 25.04 -22.85
CA VAL A 100 4.33 24.05 -21.86
C VAL A 100 3.45 24.71 -20.81
N ASP A 101 2.24 24.21 -20.62
CA ASP A 101 1.28 24.76 -19.67
C ASP A 101 1.44 24.15 -18.27
N TYR A 102 1.63 22.85 -18.22
CA TYR A 102 1.76 22.09 -16.98
C TYR A 102 2.84 21.02 -17.09
N ILE A 103 3.27 20.51 -15.93
CA ILE A 103 4.18 19.38 -15.81
C ILE A 103 3.61 18.38 -14.81
N ASP A 104 3.84 17.08 -15.05
CA ASP A 104 3.46 16.01 -14.13
C ASP A 104 4.19 16.17 -12.79
N ILE A 105 3.54 15.82 -11.69
CA ILE A 105 4.15 15.88 -10.35
C ILE A 105 5.31 14.90 -10.20
N SER A 106 5.11 13.65 -10.63
CA SER A 106 6.06 12.56 -10.46
C SER A 106 5.82 11.47 -11.50
N PRO A 107 6.88 10.79 -11.97
CA PRO A 107 6.71 9.58 -12.79
C PRO A 107 5.91 8.47 -12.11
N ARG A 108 5.87 8.45 -10.77
CA ARG A 108 5.14 7.46 -9.97
C ARG A 108 3.62 7.64 -10.00
N MET A 109 3.14 8.77 -10.52
CA MET A 109 1.70 9.07 -10.54
C MET A 109 0.88 8.16 -11.45
N MET A 110 1.52 7.38 -12.33
CA MET A 110 0.82 6.51 -13.28
C MET A 110 0.31 5.20 -12.68
N VAL A 111 0.90 4.72 -11.58
CA VAL A 111 0.69 3.38 -11.06
C VAL A 111 -0.15 3.39 -9.78
N SER A 112 -0.83 2.28 -9.52
CA SER A 112 -1.53 2.05 -8.26
C SER A 112 -0.57 1.77 -7.11
N ILE A 113 -1.09 1.75 -5.88
CA ILE A 113 -0.31 1.46 -4.68
C ILE A 113 0.35 0.08 -4.76
N ALA A 114 -0.41 -0.96 -5.16
CA ALA A 114 0.14 -2.32 -5.28
C ALA A 114 1.27 -2.39 -6.30
N THR A 115 1.09 -1.77 -7.46
CA THR A 115 2.12 -1.72 -8.51
C THR A 115 3.34 -0.91 -8.06
N ALA A 116 3.14 0.16 -7.30
CA ALA A 116 4.23 0.99 -6.77
C ALA A 116 5.10 0.27 -5.72
N MET A 117 4.65 -0.85 -5.17
CA MET A 117 5.44 -1.69 -4.27
C MET A 117 6.36 -2.69 -4.98
N ILE A 118 6.28 -2.82 -6.30
CA ILE A 118 7.13 -3.74 -7.06
C ILE A 118 8.50 -3.09 -7.27
N PRO A 119 9.58 -3.61 -6.66
CA PRO A 119 10.92 -3.08 -6.88
C PRO A 119 11.37 -3.35 -8.32
N PHE A 120 12.16 -2.42 -8.89
CA PHE A 120 12.66 -2.50 -10.27
C PHE A 120 11.56 -2.62 -11.34
N LEU A 121 10.39 -2.06 -11.08
CA LEU A 121 9.24 -2.11 -12.00
C LEU A 121 9.57 -1.71 -13.45
N PRO A 122 10.38 -0.68 -13.75
CA PRO A 122 10.73 -0.31 -15.12
C PRO A 122 11.53 -1.38 -15.89
N ASN A 123 12.13 -2.33 -15.19
CA ASN A 123 12.90 -3.44 -15.79
C ASN A 123 12.06 -4.70 -15.95
N ASP A 124 10.80 -4.67 -15.56
CA ASP A 124 9.90 -5.82 -15.60
C ASP A 124 8.92 -5.72 -16.79
N ASP A 125 8.52 -6.87 -17.32
CA ASP A 125 7.45 -6.92 -18.32
C ASP A 125 6.11 -6.58 -17.69
N ALA A 126 5.29 -5.78 -18.39
CA ALA A 126 3.99 -5.34 -17.89
C ALA A 126 3.05 -6.49 -17.50
N ASN A 127 3.08 -7.60 -18.25
CA ASN A 127 2.27 -8.78 -17.95
C ASN A 127 2.68 -9.42 -16.62
N ARG A 128 3.99 -9.49 -16.35
CA ARG A 128 4.50 -10.02 -15.08
C ARG A 128 4.29 -9.07 -13.92
N ALA A 129 4.37 -7.78 -14.14
CA ALA A 129 4.02 -6.76 -13.16
C ALA A 129 2.53 -6.83 -12.76
N LEU A 130 1.62 -7.07 -13.72
CA LEU A 130 0.19 -7.31 -13.47
C LEU A 130 -0.01 -8.53 -12.57
N MET A 131 0.61 -9.65 -12.89
CA MET A 131 0.53 -10.86 -12.07
C MET A 131 1.06 -10.61 -10.65
N GLY A 132 2.20 -9.95 -10.52
CA GLY A 132 2.80 -9.58 -9.23
C GLY A 132 1.90 -8.68 -8.40
N ALA A 133 1.33 -7.63 -8.98
CA ALA A 133 0.39 -6.73 -8.32
C ALA A 133 -0.85 -7.48 -7.81
N ASN A 134 -1.40 -8.42 -8.59
CA ASN A 134 -2.52 -9.25 -8.18
C ASN A 134 -2.14 -10.22 -7.05
N MET A 135 -0.96 -10.83 -7.11
CA MET A 135 -0.49 -11.76 -6.07
C MET A 135 -0.21 -11.08 -4.73
N GLN A 136 0.22 -9.84 -4.70
CA GLN A 136 0.38 -9.07 -3.44
C GLN A 136 -0.92 -9.00 -2.64
N ARG A 137 -2.08 -8.88 -3.30
CA ARG A 137 -3.40 -8.85 -2.66
C ARG A 137 -3.86 -10.19 -2.10
N GLN A 138 -3.21 -11.28 -2.49
CA GLN A 138 -3.49 -12.64 -2.03
C GLN A 138 -2.56 -13.08 -0.89
N ALA A 139 -1.66 -12.20 -0.45
CA ALA A 139 -0.72 -12.49 0.62
C ALA A 139 -1.47 -12.76 1.94
N VAL A 140 -1.15 -13.87 2.58
CA VAL A 140 -1.70 -14.25 3.87
C VAL A 140 -0.82 -13.67 4.98
N PRO A 141 -1.40 -13.05 6.04
CA PRO A 141 -0.64 -12.61 7.19
C PRO A 141 0.07 -13.79 7.87
N LEU A 142 1.40 -13.70 7.96
CA LEU A 142 2.22 -14.73 8.57
C LEU A 142 2.30 -14.53 10.09
N LEU A 143 2.59 -15.60 10.81
CA LEU A 143 2.84 -15.55 12.25
C LEU A 143 4.06 -14.68 12.59
N ARG A 144 5.09 -14.73 11.75
CA ARG A 144 6.31 -13.92 11.84
C ARG A 144 6.62 -13.32 10.47
N PRO A 145 6.00 -12.21 10.11
CA PRO A 145 6.33 -11.51 8.88
C PRO A 145 7.73 -10.88 9.00
N GLU A 146 8.31 -10.50 7.87
CA GLU A 146 9.61 -9.86 7.81
C GLU A 146 9.58 -8.76 6.74
N ALA A 147 10.03 -7.57 7.11
CA ALA A 147 10.10 -6.45 6.17
C ALA A 147 11.02 -6.81 4.98
N PRO A 148 10.67 -6.41 3.75
CA PRO A 148 11.48 -6.72 2.57
C PRO A 148 12.83 -6.02 2.64
N ILE A 149 13.92 -6.75 2.31
CA ILE A 149 15.27 -6.18 2.25
C ILE A 149 15.36 -5.16 1.12
N VAL A 150 14.69 -5.43 -0.01
CA VAL A 150 14.58 -4.53 -1.16
C VAL A 150 13.14 -4.09 -1.29
N GLY A 151 12.89 -2.80 -1.13
CA GLY A 151 11.59 -2.18 -1.22
C GLY A 151 11.61 -0.91 -2.09
N THR A 152 10.46 -0.27 -2.22
CA THR A 152 10.28 0.96 -3.00
C THR A 152 10.14 2.21 -2.13
N GLY A 153 10.07 2.05 -0.80
CA GLY A 153 9.75 3.13 0.15
C GLY A 153 8.25 3.36 0.37
N MET A 154 7.39 2.68 -0.37
CA MET A 154 5.94 2.75 -0.17
C MET A 154 5.46 1.94 1.03
N GLU A 155 6.23 0.94 1.46
CA GLU A 155 5.88 -0.02 2.51
C GLU A 155 5.60 0.67 3.84
N HIS A 156 6.46 1.60 4.24
CA HIS A 156 6.28 2.39 5.46
C HIS A 156 5.04 3.28 5.39
N LYS A 157 4.90 4.02 4.29
CA LYS A 157 3.76 4.91 4.10
C LYS A 157 2.43 4.17 4.07
N ILE A 158 2.37 3.01 3.42
CA ILE A 158 1.17 2.16 3.39
C ILE A 158 0.82 1.69 4.81
N CYS A 159 1.81 1.26 5.59
CA CYS A 159 1.58 0.86 6.98
C CYS A 159 0.99 1.99 7.82
N MET A 160 1.53 3.21 7.68
CA MET A 160 1.05 4.39 8.41
C MET A 160 -0.37 4.81 8.02
N ASP A 161 -0.65 4.86 6.71
CA ASP A 161 -1.92 5.38 6.19
C ASP A 161 -3.07 4.33 6.25
N SER A 162 -2.77 3.05 6.42
CA SER A 162 -3.76 1.97 6.45
C SER A 162 -4.45 1.76 7.79
N GLU A 163 -4.01 2.44 8.85
CA GLU A 163 -4.49 2.26 10.23
C GLU A 163 -4.35 0.83 10.78
N VAL A 164 -3.56 -0.02 10.12
CA VAL A 164 -3.29 -1.39 10.55
C VAL A 164 -2.37 -1.41 11.77
N ALA A 165 -1.38 -0.52 11.78
CA ALA A 165 -0.49 -0.27 12.91
C ALA A 165 -1.10 0.74 13.88
N VAL A 166 -0.78 0.61 15.17
CA VAL A 166 -1.18 1.58 16.20
C VAL A 166 -0.10 2.64 16.33
N LEU A 167 -0.47 3.91 16.15
CA LEU A 167 0.44 5.04 16.12
C LEU A 167 0.28 5.91 17.37
N ALA A 168 1.39 6.54 17.79
CA ALA A 168 1.37 7.54 18.85
C ALA A 168 0.71 8.85 18.35
N GLU A 169 -0.18 9.44 19.15
CA GLU A 169 -0.87 10.70 18.79
C GLU A 169 -0.07 11.95 19.17
N GLY A 170 0.90 11.82 20.04
CA GLY A 170 1.70 12.93 20.54
C GLY A 170 3.02 12.48 21.16
N ASP A 171 3.74 13.43 21.72
CA ASP A 171 5.00 13.17 22.41
C ASP A 171 4.71 12.71 23.85
N GLY A 172 5.38 11.63 24.27
CA GLY A 172 5.14 11.06 25.61
C GLY A 172 6.06 9.89 25.93
N ILE A 173 5.70 9.17 26.98
CA ILE A 173 6.46 8.00 27.47
C ILE A 173 5.47 6.85 27.68
N VAL A 174 5.88 5.65 27.25
CA VAL A 174 5.15 4.41 27.52
C VAL A 174 5.25 4.07 29.00
N THR A 175 4.12 4.10 29.70
CA THR A 175 4.05 3.83 31.14
C THR A 175 3.72 2.38 31.48
N LYS A 176 2.92 1.75 30.63
CA LYS A 176 2.50 0.36 30.79
C LYS A 176 2.36 -0.28 29.42
N MET A 177 2.77 -1.54 29.32
CA MET A 177 2.63 -2.34 28.12
C MET A 177 2.30 -3.79 28.51
N ASP A 178 1.30 -4.35 27.89
CA ASP A 178 1.01 -5.78 27.91
C ASP A 178 0.52 -6.23 26.52
N ALA A 179 0.26 -7.52 26.38
CA ALA A 179 -0.13 -8.08 25.07
C ALA A 179 -1.50 -7.55 24.55
N ARG A 180 -2.29 -6.88 25.36
CA ARG A 180 -3.64 -6.40 25.04
C ARG A 180 -3.79 -4.90 25.00
N ALA A 181 -2.89 -4.17 25.68
CA ALA A 181 -2.98 -2.73 25.78
C ALA A 181 -1.62 -2.07 25.99
N ILE A 182 -1.48 -0.86 25.47
CA ILE A 182 -0.33 0.03 25.68
C ILE A 182 -0.86 1.32 26.29
N THR A 183 -0.25 1.78 27.38
CA THR A 183 -0.59 3.05 28.01
C THR A 183 0.54 4.04 27.83
N VAL A 184 0.23 5.19 27.24
CA VAL A 184 1.17 6.28 27.02
C VAL A 184 0.75 7.48 27.87
N ALA A 185 1.69 8.04 28.62
CA ALA A 185 1.54 9.33 29.29
C ALA A 185 2.15 10.40 28.39
N TYR A 186 1.32 11.28 27.86
CA TYR A 186 1.73 12.36 26.98
C TYR A 186 2.24 13.58 27.74
N ASP A 187 3.13 14.34 27.12
CA ASP A 187 3.72 15.55 27.72
C ASP A 187 2.67 16.66 27.99
N ASN A 188 1.51 16.60 27.35
CA ASN A 188 0.35 17.47 27.61
C ASN A 188 -0.39 17.14 28.93
N GLY A 189 0.01 16.07 29.64
CA GLY A 189 -0.61 15.60 30.87
C GLY A 189 -1.74 14.59 30.69
N GLU A 190 -2.11 14.26 29.47
CA GLU A 190 -3.09 13.22 29.18
C GLU A 190 -2.45 11.84 29.24
N THR A 191 -3.21 10.86 29.70
CA THR A 191 -2.82 9.44 29.64
C THR A 191 -3.81 8.67 28.78
N LYS A 192 -3.32 8.02 27.75
CA LYS A 192 -4.15 7.27 26.81
C LYS A 192 -3.82 5.78 26.84
N GLU A 193 -4.86 4.94 26.88
CA GLU A 193 -4.75 3.50 26.75
C GLU A 193 -5.15 3.07 25.33
N TYR A 194 -4.24 2.41 24.62
CA TYR A 194 -4.44 1.82 23.31
C TYR A 194 -4.74 0.34 23.46
N LYS A 195 -5.97 -0.04 23.18
CA LYS A 195 -6.39 -1.46 23.21
C LYS A 195 -6.03 -2.13 21.87
N LEU A 196 -5.32 -3.23 21.96
CA LEU A 196 -4.86 -3.98 20.79
C LEU A 196 -5.89 -5.04 20.36
N THR A 197 -6.10 -5.14 19.05
CA THR A 197 -6.94 -6.20 18.47
C THR A 197 -6.20 -7.54 18.55
N LYS A 198 -6.86 -8.54 19.13
CA LYS A 198 -6.25 -9.87 19.32
C LYS A 198 -7.07 -10.93 18.63
N PHE A 199 -6.43 -11.67 17.71
CA PHE A 199 -6.96 -12.87 17.05
C PHE A 199 -8.38 -12.71 16.50
N LEU A 200 -8.65 -11.57 15.87
CA LEU A 200 -9.93 -11.30 15.22
C LEU A 200 -9.96 -11.98 13.85
N ARG A 201 -11.08 -12.61 13.53
CA ARG A 201 -11.28 -13.20 12.20
C ARG A 201 -11.55 -12.11 11.17
N SER A 202 -10.80 -12.11 10.06
CA SER A 202 -11.10 -11.31 8.90
C SER A 202 -12.22 -11.94 8.05
N ASN A 203 -12.74 -11.20 7.06
CA ASN A 203 -13.75 -11.71 6.13
C ASN A 203 -13.29 -12.95 5.33
N HIS A 204 -11.99 -13.11 5.15
CA HIS A 204 -11.39 -14.25 4.45
C HIS A 204 -10.86 -15.34 5.40
N GLY A 205 -11.18 -15.27 6.68
CA GLY A 205 -10.74 -16.24 7.66
C GLY A 205 -9.28 -16.11 8.09
N THR A 206 -8.59 -15.04 7.72
CA THR A 206 -7.24 -14.74 8.19
C THR A 206 -7.26 -14.13 9.59
N CYS A 207 -6.13 -14.18 10.29
CA CYS A 207 -5.99 -13.67 11.65
C CYS A 207 -5.57 -12.20 11.65
N ILE A 208 -6.40 -11.33 12.24
CA ILE A 208 -6.04 -9.96 12.57
C ILE A 208 -5.55 -9.94 14.01
N ASN A 209 -4.26 -9.68 14.20
CA ASN A 209 -3.64 -9.65 15.52
C ASN A 209 -2.63 -8.51 15.58
N GLN A 210 -2.76 -7.65 16.59
CA GLN A 210 -1.81 -6.57 16.86
C GLN A 210 -0.91 -6.97 18.02
N HIS A 211 0.38 -6.63 17.92
CA HIS A 211 1.35 -6.87 18.97
C HIS A 211 2.21 -5.63 19.21
N PRO A 212 2.52 -5.32 20.48
CA PRO A 212 3.32 -4.16 20.83
C PRO A 212 4.76 -4.34 20.33
N ILE A 213 5.38 -3.25 19.89
CA ILE A 213 6.79 -3.18 19.48
C ILE A 213 7.60 -2.18 20.30
N VAL A 214 6.96 -1.50 21.27
CA VAL A 214 7.60 -0.53 22.16
C VAL A 214 7.79 -1.12 23.55
N ASP A 215 8.79 -0.63 24.27
CA ASP A 215 9.07 -1.04 25.66
C ASP A 215 8.57 -0.01 26.68
N VAL A 216 8.36 -0.47 27.92
CA VAL A 216 7.99 0.41 29.05
C VAL A 216 9.15 1.36 29.35
N GLY A 217 8.85 2.66 29.40
CA GLY A 217 9.83 3.72 29.59
C GLY A 217 10.37 4.30 28.30
N GLU A 218 10.02 3.74 27.15
CA GLU A 218 10.39 4.26 25.84
C GLU A 218 9.68 5.59 25.56
N ARG A 219 10.43 6.54 24.97
CA ARG A 219 9.89 7.82 24.53
C ARG A 219 9.32 7.70 23.13
N VAL A 220 8.10 8.15 22.97
CA VAL A 220 7.36 8.15 21.70
C VAL A 220 7.06 9.58 21.27
N HIS A 221 6.88 9.79 19.98
CA HIS A 221 6.52 11.08 19.40
C HIS A 221 5.32 10.95 18.47
N GLY A 222 4.53 12.00 18.40
CA GLY A 222 3.47 12.16 17.42
C GLY A 222 4.04 12.62 16.06
N LYS A 223 3.14 12.92 15.15
CA LYS A 223 3.52 13.50 13.84
C LYS A 223 3.95 14.95 14.04
N TYR A 224 5.15 15.31 13.57
CA TYR A 224 5.66 16.67 13.66
C TYR A 224 6.48 17.06 12.42
N VAL A 225 6.75 18.35 12.27
CA VAL A 225 7.64 18.86 11.22
C VAL A 225 8.97 19.21 11.86
N ASN A 226 10.06 18.66 11.34
CA ASN A 226 11.42 18.91 11.85
C ASN A 226 11.93 20.32 11.46
N GLU A 227 13.09 20.68 11.95
CA GLU A 227 13.74 21.97 11.67
C GLU A 227 14.07 22.19 10.18
N ASN A 228 14.16 21.11 9.41
CA ASN A 228 14.41 21.14 7.97
C ASN A 228 13.13 21.27 7.14
N GLY A 229 11.94 21.34 7.77
CA GLY A 229 10.65 21.40 7.10
C GLY A 229 10.10 20.04 6.63
N GLU A 230 10.75 18.93 7.03
CA GLU A 230 10.29 17.58 6.69
C GLU A 230 9.28 17.08 7.73
N THR A 231 8.24 16.41 7.26
CA THR A 231 7.28 15.74 8.14
C THR A 231 7.87 14.45 8.65
N VAL A 232 7.96 14.31 9.97
CA VAL A 232 8.35 13.07 10.65
C VAL A 232 7.09 12.32 11.04
N ASP A 233 7.02 11.05 10.66
CA ASP A 233 5.89 10.19 10.96
C ASP A 233 5.86 9.80 12.44
N PRO A 234 4.69 9.53 13.04
CA PRO A 234 4.55 9.18 14.44
C PRO A 234 5.21 7.83 14.76
N THR A 235 5.62 7.66 16.02
CA THR A 235 6.15 6.37 16.50
C THR A 235 5.08 5.28 16.41
N VAL A 236 5.45 4.13 15.86
CA VAL A 236 4.59 2.94 15.85
C VAL A 236 4.62 2.28 17.22
N LEU A 237 3.47 2.13 17.85
CA LEU A 237 3.32 1.50 19.17
C LEU A 237 3.11 -0.01 19.06
N ALA A 238 2.36 -0.44 18.06
CA ALA A 238 2.08 -1.85 17.82
C ALA A 238 1.95 -2.13 16.31
N ASP A 239 2.55 -3.23 15.90
CA ASP A 239 2.40 -3.77 14.56
C ASP A 239 1.07 -4.53 14.42
N GLY A 240 0.49 -4.50 13.23
CA GLY A 240 -0.70 -5.24 12.86
C GLY A 240 -0.39 -6.50 12.02
N PRO A 241 -1.41 -7.07 11.37
CA PRO A 241 -1.20 -8.19 10.45
C PRO A 241 -0.34 -7.76 9.25
N ALA A 242 0.57 -8.63 8.82
CA ALA A 242 1.48 -8.41 7.69
C ALA A 242 2.28 -7.10 7.79
N THR A 243 2.72 -6.72 8.98
CA THR A 243 3.62 -5.59 9.23
C THR A 243 4.79 -6.01 10.11
N ASP A 244 5.92 -5.35 9.95
CA ASP A 244 7.14 -5.55 10.73
C ASP A 244 7.83 -4.21 10.95
N GLN A 245 7.96 -3.80 12.22
CA GLN A 245 8.56 -2.53 12.65
C GLN A 245 7.99 -1.30 11.91
N GLY A 246 6.68 -1.26 11.69
CA GLY A 246 6.01 -0.16 11.00
C GLY A 246 6.15 -0.16 9.49
N GLU A 247 6.62 -1.24 8.90
CA GLU A 247 6.66 -1.45 7.45
C GLU A 247 5.74 -2.59 7.03
N LEU A 248 5.18 -2.49 5.83
CA LEU A 248 4.39 -3.56 5.25
C LEU A 248 5.28 -4.77 4.93
N ALA A 249 4.94 -5.92 5.50
CA ALA A 249 5.67 -7.17 5.39
C ALA A 249 4.72 -8.28 4.93
N LEU A 250 4.58 -8.47 3.61
CA LEU A 250 3.65 -9.43 3.02
C LEU A 250 4.14 -10.88 3.07
N GLY A 251 5.39 -11.11 3.47
CA GLY A 251 6.01 -12.43 3.49
C GLY A 251 7.30 -12.47 4.28
N ARG A 252 8.26 -13.25 3.78
CA ARG A 252 9.59 -13.47 4.37
C ARG A 252 10.68 -13.31 3.31
N ASN A 253 11.87 -12.91 3.72
CA ASN A 253 13.05 -12.91 2.87
C ASN A 253 13.65 -14.31 2.84
N ILE A 254 13.62 -14.96 1.67
CA ILE A 254 14.03 -16.35 1.48
C ILE A 254 15.15 -16.42 0.44
N LEU A 255 16.18 -17.22 0.71
CA LEU A 255 17.22 -17.51 -0.25
C LEU A 255 16.66 -18.41 -1.36
N VAL A 256 16.73 -17.95 -2.60
CA VAL A 256 16.21 -18.63 -3.79
C VAL A 256 17.36 -19.05 -4.70
N GLY A 257 17.40 -20.30 -5.11
CA GLY A 257 18.29 -20.81 -6.15
C GLY A 257 17.53 -20.96 -7.48
N PHE A 258 18.03 -20.32 -8.53
CA PHE A 258 17.47 -20.44 -9.88
C PHE A 258 18.20 -21.52 -10.65
N MET A 259 17.63 -22.71 -10.73
CA MET A 259 18.18 -23.84 -11.45
C MET A 259 17.09 -24.86 -11.80
N THR A 260 17.34 -25.73 -12.74
CA THR A 260 16.49 -26.91 -12.95
C THR A 260 16.80 -27.98 -11.91
N TRP A 261 15.76 -28.63 -11.37
CA TRP A 261 15.91 -29.68 -10.37
C TRP A 261 15.05 -30.89 -10.71
N GLU A 262 15.62 -31.86 -11.40
CA GLU A 262 15.00 -33.17 -11.71
C GLU A 262 13.57 -33.10 -12.28
N GLY A 263 13.20 -31.96 -12.89
CA GLY A 263 11.86 -31.72 -13.43
C GLY A 263 10.80 -31.34 -12.40
N TYR A 264 11.11 -31.35 -11.10
CA TYR A 264 10.12 -31.02 -10.04
C TYR A 264 9.79 -29.52 -9.93
N ASN A 265 10.55 -28.66 -10.58
CA ASN A 265 10.31 -27.22 -10.67
C ASN A 265 10.01 -26.75 -12.10
N TYR A 266 9.30 -27.59 -12.87
CA TYR A 266 8.87 -27.25 -14.23
C TYR A 266 7.80 -26.15 -14.22
N GLU A 267 7.92 -25.16 -15.11
CA GLU A 267 7.07 -23.96 -15.19
C GLU A 267 7.05 -23.18 -13.88
N ASP A 268 5.88 -23.01 -13.26
CA ASP A 268 5.66 -22.25 -12.03
C ASP A 268 5.82 -23.11 -10.76
N ALA A 269 6.25 -24.34 -10.88
CA ALA A 269 6.49 -25.23 -9.74
C ALA A 269 7.74 -24.78 -8.97
N VAL A 270 7.67 -24.84 -7.64
CA VAL A 270 8.73 -24.45 -6.72
C VAL A 270 9.01 -25.56 -5.72
N LEU A 271 10.29 -25.85 -5.47
CA LEU A 271 10.72 -26.74 -4.42
C LEU A 271 11.01 -25.92 -3.16
N LEU A 272 10.51 -26.38 -2.03
CA LEU A 272 10.71 -25.77 -0.73
C LEU A 272 11.60 -26.64 0.15
N ASN A 273 12.48 -26.01 0.92
CA ASN A 273 13.28 -26.68 1.93
C ASN A 273 12.44 -27.00 3.17
N GLU A 274 12.64 -28.16 3.80
CA GLU A 274 12.00 -28.56 5.05
C GLU A 274 12.21 -27.54 6.21
N ARG A 275 13.27 -26.77 6.18
CA ARG A 275 13.54 -25.69 7.12
C ARG A 275 12.37 -24.72 7.26
N LEU A 276 11.65 -24.42 6.15
CA LEU A 276 10.50 -23.51 6.16
C LEU A 276 9.39 -24.00 7.09
N VAL A 277 9.15 -25.31 7.10
CA VAL A 277 8.16 -25.95 7.99
C VAL A 277 8.68 -26.03 9.41
N ARG A 278 9.92 -26.49 9.60
CA ARG A 278 10.52 -26.68 10.90
C ARG A 278 10.70 -25.41 11.73
N GLU A 279 10.98 -24.29 11.06
CA GLU A 279 11.22 -22.98 11.69
C GLU A 279 9.97 -22.06 11.65
N ASP A 280 8.82 -22.56 11.22
CA ASP A 280 7.56 -21.80 11.10
C ASP A 280 7.69 -20.51 10.28
N LEU A 281 8.46 -20.53 9.18
CA LEU A 281 8.74 -19.33 8.41
C LEU A 281 7.53 -18.83 7.60
N TYR A 282 6.69 -19.73 7.11
CA TYR A 282 5.47 -19.43 6.37
C TYR A 282 4.19 -19.82 7.11
N THR A 283 4.28 -20.05 8.41
CA THR A 283 3.14 -20.43 9.23
C THR A 283 2.15 -19.28 9.33
N SER A 284 0.88 -19.57 9.13
CA SER A 284 -0.25 -18.65 9.25
C SER A 284 -1.36 -19.22 10.11
N ILE A 285 -2.19 -18.36 10.67
CA ILE A 285 -3.34 -18.72 11.48
C ILE A 285 -4.61 -18.44 10.67
N HIS A 286 -5.47 -19.44 10.53
CA HIS A 286 -6.77 -19.32 9.91
C HIS A 286 -7.86 -19.56 10.95
N LEU A 287 -8.87 -18.67 10.96
CA LEU A 287 -9.98 -18.71 11.89
C LEU A 287 -11.25 -19.06 11.12
N GLU A 288 -11.91 -20.13 11.55
CA GLU A 288 -13.20 -20.55 11.03
C GLU A 288 -14.26 -20.37 12.11
N GLU A 289 -15.41 -19.86 11.74
CA GLU A 289 -16.55 -19.66 12.62
C GLU A 289 -17.72 -20.49 12.12
N TYR A 290 -18.24 -21.34 12.97
CA TYR A 290 -19.38 -22.17 12.70
C TYR A 290 -20.52 -21.78 13.62
N GLU A 291 -21.65 -21.39 13.05
CA GLU A 291 -22.86 -21.03 13.79
C GLU A 291 -23.90 -22.12 13.60
N LEU A 292 -24.47 -22.60 14.68
CA LEU A 292 -25.51 -23.63 14.71
C LEU A 292 -26.70 -23.10 15.50
N ASP A 293 -27.86 -23.08 14.88
CA ASP A 293 -29.12 -22.72 15.52
C ASP A 293 -29.99 -23.99 15.71
N SER A 294 -30.56 -24.12 16.88
CA SER A 294 -31.62 -25.11 17.16
C SER A 294 -32.97 -24.43 17.10
N ARG A 295 -33.86 -24.88 16.21
CA ARG A 295 -35.14 -24.27 15.93
C ARG A 295 -36.31 -25.15 16.35
N ASP A 296 -37.41 -24.55 16.78
CA ASP A 296 -38.67 -25.23 16.96
C ASP A 296 -39.34 -25.52 15.60
N THR A 297 -39.50 -26.79 15.26
CA THR A 297 -40.19 -27.22 14.04
C THR A 297 -41.58 -27.80 14.34
N LYS A 298 -42.40 -27.92 13.34
CA LYS A 298 -43.73 -28.54 13.47
C LYS A 298 -43.69 -30.03 13.91
N LEU A 299 -42.51 -30.66 13.77
CA LEU A 299 -42.26 -32.05 14.18
C LEU A 299 -41.62 -32.18 15.56
N GLY A 300 -41.37 -31.08 16.23
CA GLY A 300 -40.69 -30.96 17.51
C GLY A 300 -39.48 -30.07 17.50
N PRO A 301 -38.91 -29.72 18.66
CA PRO A 301 -37.68 -28.92 18.74
C PRO A 301 -36.48 -29.69 18.18
N GLU A 302 -35.63 -29.00 17.46
CA GLU A 302 -34.33 -29.51 17.06
C GLU A 302 -33.40 -29.54 18.29
N GLU A 303 -32.51 -30.50 18.35
CA GLU A 303 -31.53 -30.63 19.43
C GLU A 303 -30.11 -30.69 18.84
N ILE A 304 -29.14 -30.00 19.48
CA ILE A 304 -27.73 -30.09 19.13
C ILE A 304 -27.18 -31.35 19.80
N THR A 305 -26.94 -32.41 19.02
CA THR A 305 -26.44 -33.70 19.52
C THR A 305 -25.28 -34.20 18.66
N ARG A 306 -24.47 -35.07 19.28
CA ARG A 306 -23.42 -35.84 18.56
C ARG A 306 -23.93 -37.14 17.94
N GLU A 307 -25.13 -37.54 18.27
CA GLU A 307 -25.72 -38.78 17.76
C GLU A 307 -26.45 -38.53 16.44
N MET A 308 -26.13 -39.30 15.42
CA MET A 308 -26.91 -39.34 14.19
C MET A 308 -28.20 -40.13 14.49
N VAL A 309 -29.34 -39.45 14.61
CA VAL A 309 -30.64 -40.08 14.67
C VAL A 309 -30.93 -40.66 13.28
N ARG A 310 -30.96 -42.02 13.19
CA ARG A 310 -31.48 -42.69 12.00
C ARG A 310 -32.99 -42.48 11.96
N ILE A 311 -33.43 -41.67 11.04
CA ILE A 311 -34.84 -41.53 10.66
C ILE A 311 -35.27 -42.80 9.94
#